data_e1ccd5fb2e8750d89d236e6fa0b07acd
#
_entry.id   e1ccd5fb2e8750d89d236e6fa0b07acd
#
_cell.length_a   1.000
_cell.length_b   1.000
_cell.length_c   1.000
_cell.angle_alpha   90.00
_cell.angle_beta   90.00
_cell.angle_gamma   90.00
#
_symmetry.space_group_name_H-M   'P 1'
#
loop_
_entity.id
_entity.type
_entity.pdbx_description
1 polymer ?
#
loop_
_entity_poly.entity_id
_entity_poly.type
_entity_poly.pdbx_seq_one_letter_code
_entity_poly.pdbx_strand_id
1 'polypeptide(L)'
;MLNVKCGYYNHDVSSTLVGNPYAGRLKFTEHSLLIDMTKSHVKPANILLTLKEKYECNVTTLKQVYNARYRYKHSIRGLRFELQQLMLMLERDHYIHFSICVDESKVSDLFWTHPDALKLLNSFNIVFLMDSTYKTNKYRLPLLEIVVVTSTRLTFSIAFAFLSSEKQNNFTWALERLRGLFMTSEGGPQVIVTDRDLALMNVVGIVFPECYQLLCRFHIQKHVQAKCKMLVNSVDA
;
A
#
# COMPACT_ATOMS: atom_id res chain seq x y z
N MET A 1 -31.52 38.15 3.51
CA MET A 1 -31.18 39.33 4.33
C MET A 1 -30.27 38.86 5.47
N LEU A 2 -29.05 39.38 5.58
CA LEU A 2 -28.16 39.13 6.72
C LEU A 2 -28.62 40.03 7.87
N ASN A 3 -29.02 39.43 9.00
CA ASN A 3 -29.43 40.17 10.19
C ASN A 3 -28.17 40.39 11.05
N VAL A 4 -27.62 41.60 11.00
CA VAL A 4 -26.43 41.95 11.81
C VAL A 4 -26.89 42.33 13.21
N LYS A 5 -26.68 41.49 14.20
CA LYS A 5 -27.08 41.72 15.60
C LYS A 5 -26.15 42.71 16.36
N CYS A 6 -24.90 42.84 15.91
CA CYS A 6 -23.95 43.80 16.46
C CYS A 6 -22.99 44.24 15.36
N GLY A 7 -22.84 45.54 15.15
CA GLY A 7 -21.92 46.11 14.15
C GLY A 7 -20.51 46.39 14.66
N TYR A 8 -20.22 46.10 15.95
CA TYR A 8 -18.92 46.30 16.52
C TYR A 8 -18.11 45.03 16.47
N TYR A 9 -16.92 45.12 15.91
CA TYR A 9 -15.92 44.05 15.90
C TYR A 9 -15.10 44.17 17.19
N ASN A 10 -15.05 43.13 18.01
CA ASN A 10 -14.38 43.13 19.31
C ASN A 10 -13.02 42.43 19.31
N HIS A 11 -12.45 42.16 18.12
CA HIS A 11 -11.09 41.63 17.97
C HIS A 11 -10.35 42.46 16.93
N ASP A 12 -9.03 42.55 17.09
CA ASP A 12 -8.18 43.15 16.10
C ASP A 12 -8.26 42.38 14.78
N VAL A 13 -8.40 43.08 13.68
CA VAL A 13 -8.38 42.46 12.35
C VAL A 13 -6.95 41.99 12.09
N SER A 14 -6.78 40.70 11.84
CA SER A 14 -5.46 40.14 11.49
C SER A 14 -4.90 40.89 10.28
N SER A 15 -3.68 41.39 10.41
CA SER A 15 -2.94 42.05 9.33
C SER A 15 -2.58 41.09 8.18
N THR A 16 -2.71 39.77 8.40
CA THR A 16 -2.39 38.76 7.40
C THR A 16 -3.57 37.84 7.16
N LEU A 17 -3.77 37.46 5.91
CA LEU A 17 -4.79 36.47 5.51
C LEU A 17 -4.32 35.02 5.63
N VAL A 18 -3.10 34.80 6.12
CA VAL A 18 -2.52 33.48 6.32
C VAL A 18 -3.35 32.69 7.34
N GLY A 19 -3.79 31.50 6.96
CA GLY A 19 -4.63 30.65 7.81
C GLY A 19 -6.13 30.92 7.69
N ASN A 20 -6.56 32.00 7.02
CA ASN A 20 -7.96 32.25 6.76
C ASN A 20 -8.49 31.22 5.74
N PRO A 21 -9.51 30.39 6.09
CA PRO A 21 -10.00 29.33 5.20
C PRO A 21 -10.60 29.84 3.91
N TYR A 22 -11.14 31.04 3.90
CA TYR A 22 -11.75 31.65 2.72
C TYR A 22 -10.69 32.22 1.78
N ALA A 23 -9.74 32.98 2.30
CA ALA A 23 -8.65 33.57 1.52
C ALA A 23 -7.71 32.52 0.93
N GLY A 24 -7.52 31.40 1.65
CA GLY A 24 -6.68 30.28 1.20
C GLY A 24 -7.35 29.33 0.20
N ARG A 25 -8.55 29.65 -0.31
CA ARG A 25 -9.19 28.86 -1.38
C ARG A 25 -8.37 28.94 -2.66
N LEU A 26 -8.09 27.77 -3.23
CA LEU A 26 -7.39 27.69 -4.51
C LEU A 26 -8.23 28.31 -5.64
N LYS A 27 -7.63 29.18 -6.41
CA LYS A 27 -8.18 29.70 -7.67
C LYS A 27 -8.15 28.59 -8.73
N PHE A 28 -8.85 28.78 -9.83
CA PHE A 28 -8.96 27.76 -10.87
C PHE A 28 -7.58 27.28 -11.39
N THR A 29 -6.69 28.21 -11.70
CA THR A 29 -5.33 27.90 -12.19
C THR A 29 -4.47 27.17 -11.13
N GLU A 30 -4.58 27.58 -9.87
CA GLU A 30 -3.89 26.93 -8.74
C GLU A 30 -4.42 25.50 -8.51
N HIS A 31 -5.74 25.33 -8.63
CA HIS A 31 -6.38 24.03 -8.50
C HIS A 31 -5.98 23.08 -9.64
N SER A 32 -5.90 23.56 -10.89
CA SER A 32 -5.43 22.79 -12.03
C SER A 32 -3.99 22.30 -11.81
N LEU A 33 -3.10 23.20 -11.41
CA LEU A 33 -1.71 22.85 -11.09
C LEU A 33 -1.61 21.81 -9.98
N LEU A 34 -2.40 21.96 -8.90
CA LEU A 34 -2.46 20.99 -7.82
C LEU A 34 -2.89 19.60 -8.31
N ILE A 35 -3.88 19.53 -9.22
CA ILE A 35 -4.34 18.27 -9.81
C ILE A 35 -3.23 17.64 -10.62
N ASP A 36 -2.55 18.36 -11.48
CA ASP A 36 -1.49 17.82 -12.34
C ASP A 36 -0.30 17.32 -11.51
N MET A 37 0.10 18.07 -10.49
CA MET A 37 1.12 17.61 -9.55
C MET A 37 0.65 16.40 -8.71
N THR A 38 -0.66 16.29 -8.44
CA THR A 38 -1.24 15.13 -7.75
C THR A 38 -1.20 13.88 -8.62
N LYS A 39 -1.48 14.00 -9.93
CA LYS A 39 -1.35 12.91 -10.90
C LYS A 39 0.10 12.42 -11.00
N SER A 40 1.05 13.33 -10.92
CA SER A 40 2.49 13.04 -10.91
C SER A 40 3.02 12.58 -9.54
N HIS A 41 2.16 12.22 -8.60
CA HIS A 41 2.50 11.72 -7.27
C HIS A 41 3.37 12.65 -6.41
N VAL A 42 3.38 13.96 -6.70
CA VAL A 42 4.15 14.94 -5.91
C VAL A 42 3.62 15.01 -4.47
N LYS A 43 4.53 15.12 -3.50
CA LYS A 43 4.18 15.24 -2.07
C LYS A 43 3.40 16.52 -1.80
N PRO A 44 2.37 16.52 -0.91
CA PRO A 44 1.56 17.71 -0.60
C PRO A 44 2.35 18.94 -0.17
N ALA A 45 3.44 18.76 0.58
CA ALA A 45 4.30 19.84 0.98
C ALA A 45 4.98 20.54 -0.21
N ASN A 46 5.45 19.77 -1.19
CA ASN A 46 6.07 20.29 -2.41
C ASN A 46 5.04 21.01 -3.30
N ILE A 47 3.80 20.48 -3.37
CA ILE A 47 2.71 21.16 -4.06
C ILE A 47 2.46 22.55 -3.43
N LEU A 48 2.38 22.61 -2.10
CA LEU A 48 2.19 23.87 -1.39
C LEU A 48 3.34 24.87 -1.66
N LEU A 49 4.58 24.38 -1.64
CA LEU A 49 5.77 25.20 -1.94
C LEU A 49 5.66 25.79 -3.35
N THR A 50 5.43 24.96 -4.36
CA THR A 50 5.28 25.40 -5.75
C THR A 50 4.13 26.40 -5.93
N LEU A 51 2.99 26.20 -5.23
CA LEU A 51 1.87 27.15 -5.28
C LEU A 51 2.28 28.52 -4.73
N LYS A 52 3.02 28.56 -3.62
CA LYS A 52 3.49 29.82 -3.02
C LYS A 52 4.57 30.51 -3.85
N GLU A 53 5.47 29.76 -4.47
CA GLU A 53 6.49 30.30 -5.36
C GLU A 53 5.90 30.87 -6.65
N LYS A 54 4.91 30.19 -7.22
CA LYS A 54 4.32 30.60 -8.50
C LYS A 54 3.26 31.70 -8.37
N TYR A 55 2.61 31.81 -7.23
CA TYR A 55 1.52 32.74 -6.99
C TYR A 55 1.77 33.55 -5.70
N GLU A 56 2.27 34.76 -5.84
CA GLU A 56 2.69 35.66 -4.73
C GLU A 56 1.59 35.88 -3.68
N CYS A 57 0.33 35.95 -4.09
CA CYS A 57 -0.82 36.14 -3.19
C CYS A 57 -1.42 34.84 -2.66
N ASN A 58 -0.76 33.70 -2.86
CA ASN A 58 -1.26 32.41 -2.39
C ASN A 58 -1.09 32.25 -0.88
N VAL A 59 -2.20 32.21 -0.14
CA VAL A 59 -2.24 31.98 1.32
C VAL A 59 -2.80 30.60 1.67
N THR A 60 -2.82 29.69 0.69
CA THR A 60 -3.27 28.30 0.87
C THR A 60 -2.45 27.60 1.97
N THR A 61 -3.12 26.81 2.76
CA THR A 61 -2.52 25.99 3.84
C THR A 61 -2.31 24.56 3.38
N LEU A 62 -1.42 23.86 4.05
CA LEU A 62 -1.18 22.42 3.78
C LEU A 62 -2.47 21.59 3.94
N LYS A 63 -3.32 21.92 4.93
CA LYS A 63 -4.62 21.29 5.12
C LYS A 63 -5.56 21.46 3.90
N GLN A 64 -5.55 22.63 3.28
CA GLN A 64 -6.34 22.89 2.07
C GLN A 64 -5.81 22.11 0.86
N VAL A 65 -4.50 21.95 0.73
CA VAL A 65 -3.89 21.07 -0.28
C VAL A 65 -4.34 19.62 -0.07
N TYR A 66 -4.28 19.10 1.16
CA TYR A 66 -4.77 17.75 1.46
C TYR A 66 -6.27 17.60 1.13
N ASN A 67 -7.10 18.58 1.50
CA ASN A 67 -8.54 18.55 1.23
C ASN A 67 -8.84 18.60 -0.27
N ALA A 68 -8.11 19.40 -1.04
CA ALA A 68 -8.28 19.47 -2.50
C ALA A 68 -7.87 18.15 -3.17
N ARG A 69 -6.75 17.56 -2.77
CA ARG A 69 -6.31 16.23 -3.23
C ARG A 69 -7.32 15.14 -2.88
N TYR A 70 -7.84 15.15 -1.66
CA TYR A 70 -8.86 14.18 -1.23
C TYR A 70 -10.11 14.28 -2.11
N ARG A 71 -10.64 15.50 -2.33
CA ARG A 71 -11.80 15.72 -3.20
C ARG A 71 -11.55 15.25 -4.64
N TYR A 72 -10.40 15.56 -5.20
CA TYR A 72 -10.01 15.10 -6.53
C TYR A 72 -9.95 13.58 -6.61
N LYS A 73 -9.26 12.93 -5.67
CA LYS A 73 -9.20 11.45 -5.62
C LYS A 73 -10.59 10.83 -5.44
N HIS A 74 -11.43 11.43 -4.61
CA HIS A 74 -12.79 10.97 -4.40
C HIS A 74 -13.67 11.14 -5.65
N SER A 75 -13.50 12.22 -6.43
CA SER A 75 -14.24 12.43 -7.69
C SER A 75 -13.87 11.38 -8.76
N ILE A 76 -12.60 10.97 -8.83
CA ILE A 76 -12.16 9.89 -9.73
C ILE A 76 -12.71 8.54 -9.28
N ARG A 77 -12.66 8.26 -7.97
CA ARG A 77 -13.16 7.00 -7.41
C ARG A 77 -14.68 6.86 -7.57
N GLY A 78 -15.41 7.95 -7.46
CA GLY A 78 -16.86 7.95 -7.43
C GLY A 78 -17.39 7.19 -6.22
N LEU A 79 -18.40 6.33 -6.43
CA LEU A 79 -19.02 5.51 -5.38
C LEU A 79 -18.29 4.18 -5.14
N ARG A 80 -17.21 3.91 -5.88
CA ARG A 80 -16.47 2.63 -5.77
C ARG A 80 -15.74 2.52 -4.44
N PHE A 81 -15.71 1.29 -3.90
CA PHE A 81 -14.86 0.94 -2.78
C PHE A 81 -13.40 0.84 -3.23
N GLU A 82 -12.47 0.93 -2.28
CA GLU A 82 -11.02 0.92 -2.57
C GLU A 82 -10.58 -0.33 -3.33
N LEU A 83 -11.10 -1.52 -2.97
CA LEU A 83 -10.79 -2.77 -3.69
C LEU A 83 -11.34 -2.77 -5.13
N GLN A 84 -12.55 -2.27 -5.36
CA GLN A 84 -13.09 -2.11 -6.71
C GLN A 84 -12.25 -1.13 -7.53
N GLN A 85 -11.78 -0.04 -6.90
CA GLN A 85 -10.87 0.89 -7.56
C GLN A 85 -9.53 0.24 -7.88
N LEU A 86 -8.98 -0.58 -6.97
CA LEU A 86 -7.75 -1.35 -7.21
C LEU A 86 -7.94 -2.30 -8.40
N MET A 87 -9.01 -3.08 -8.44
CA MET A 87 -9.29 -4.00 -9.56
C MET A 87 -9.33 -3.26 -10.91
N LEU A 88 -10.03 -2.12 -10.98
CA LEU A 88 -10.04 -1.30 -12.20
C LEU A 88 -8.65 -0.77 -12.59
N MET A 89 -7.81 -0.47 -11.62
CA MET A 89 -6.42 -0.07 -11.89
C MET A 89 -5.59 -1.24 -12.40
N LEU A 90 -5.75 -2.43 -11.82
CA LEU A 90 -5.09 -3.65 -12.28
C LEU A 90 -5.49 -3.99 -13.72
N GLU A 91 -6.76 -3.90 -14.05
CA GLU A 91 -7.27 -4.10 -15.41
C GLU A 91 -6.71 -3.04 -16.39
N ARG A 92 -6.82 -1.75 -16.05
CA ARG A 92 -6.34 -0.64 -16.89
C ARG A 92 -4.84 -0.74 -17.19
N ASP A 93 -4.05 -1.11 -16.18
CA ASP A 93 -2.59 -1.17 -16.27
C ASP A 93 -2.10 -2.57 -16.65
N HIS A 94 -3.02 -3.43 -17.12
CA HIS A 94 -2.76 -4.78 -17.63
C HIS A 94 -2.02 -5.72 -16.67
N TYR A 95 -2.29 -5.58 -15.35
CA TYR A 95 -1.80 -6.54 -14.37
C TYR A 95 -2.45 -7.90 -14.54
N ILE A 96 -1.69 -8.95 -14.32
CA ILE A 96 -2.24 -10.30 -14.16
C ILE A 96 -2.83 -10.37 -12.76
N HIS A 97 -4.10 -10.67 -12.63
CA HIS A 97 -4.76 -10.77 -11.33
C HIS A 97 -5.80 -11.88 -11.27
N PHE A 98 -6.02 -12.39 -10.06
CA PHE A 98 -7.00 -13.42 -9.74
C PHE A 98 -7.75 -12.99 -8.48
N SER A 99 -9.03 -13.24 -8.40
CA SER A 99 -9.85 -12.92 -7.22
C SER A 99 -10.79 -14.03 -6.84
N ILE A 100 -11.09 -14.12 -5.54
CA ILE A 100 -12.19 -14.88 -5.02
C ILE A 100 -13.28 -13.89 -4.58
N CYS A 101 -14.49 -14.06 -5.11
CA CYS A 101 -15.66 -13.27 -4.71
C CYS A 101 -16.58 -14.13 -3.84
N VAL A 102 -17.05 -13.57 -2.74
CA VAL A 102 -18.08 -14.21 -1.89
C VAL A 102 -19.46 -13.98 -2.48
N ASP A 103 -19.66 -12.81 -3.08
CA ASP A 103 -20.85 -12.42 -3.83
C ASP A 103 -20.44 -11.47 -4.96
N GLU A 104 -21.38 -11.02 -5.80
CA GLU A 104 -21.12 -10.14 -6.95
C GLU A 104 -20.45 -8.81 -6.58
N SER A 105 -20.50 -8.41 -5.32
CA SER A 105 -20.01 -7.12 -4.83
C SER A 105 -18.79 -7.21 -3.91
N LYS A 106 -18.48 -8.40 -3.38
CA LYS A 106 -17.51 -8.56 -2.30
C LYS A 106 -16.38 -9.52 -2.68
N VAL A 107 -15.21 -8.93 -2.94
CA VAL A 107 -13.94 -9.66 -3.10
C VAL A 107 -13.42 -10.07 -1.73
N SER A 108 -13.10 -11.34 -1.54
CA SER A 108 -12.48 -11.89 -0.33
C SER A 108 -10.97 -11.95 -0.43
N ASP A 109 -10.47 -12.46 -1.54
CA ASP A 109 -9.04 -12.64 -1.77
C ASP A 109 -8.70 -12.09 -3.16
N LEU A 110 -7.54 -11.42 -3.28
CA LEU A 110 -7.09 -10.79 -4.51
C LEU A 110 -5.57 -10.97 -4.64
N PHE A 111 -5.14 -11.69 -5.66
CA PHE A 111 -3.73 -11.87 -6.03
C PHE A 111 -3.44 -11.05 -7.28
N TRP A 112 -2.26 -10.39 -7.34
CA TRP A 112 -1.85 -9.67 -8.56
C TRP A 112 -0.33 -9.64 -8.73
N THR A 113 0.09 -9.57 -9.99
CA THR A 113 1.49 -9.40 -10.41
C THR A 113 1.59 -8.52 -11.64
N HIS A 114 2.68 -7.78 -11.78
CA HIS A 114 2.95 -7.00 -12.97
C HIS A 114 3.55 -7.89 -14.07
N PRO A 115 3.19 -7.73 -15.36
CA PRO A 115 3.75 -8.54 -16.45
C PRO A 115 5.29 -8.52 -16.54
N ASP A 116 5.91 -7.37 -16.24
CA ASP A 116 7.37 -7.28 -16.23
C ASP A 116 7.99 -8.00 -15.02
N ALA A 117 7.29 -8.01 -13.87
CA ALA A 117 7.73 -8.80 -12.72
C ALA A 117 7.70 -10.30 -13.03
N LEU A 118 6.76 -10.76 -13.86
CA LEU A 118 6.70 -12.14 -14.33
C LEU A 118 7.92 -12.53 -15.18
N LYS A 119 8.42 -11.63 -16.04
CA LYS A 119 9.66 -11.85 -16.80
C LYS A 119 10.86 -12.03 -15.84
N LEU A 120 10.93 -11.17 -14.80
CA LEU A 120 11.96 -11.26 -13.79
C LEU A 120 11.83 -12.50 -12.92
N LEU A 121 10.60 -12.92 -12.58
CA LEU A 121 10.32 -14.17 -11.86
C LEU A 121 10.93 -15.38 -12.57
N ASN A 122 10.73 -15.48 -13.88
CA ASN A 122 11.24 -16.61 -14.67
C ASN A 122 12.76 -16.54 -14.94
N SER A 123 13.38 -15.35 -14.71
CA SER A 123 14.83 -15.18 -14.82
C SER A 123 15.56 -15.39 -13.49
N PHE A 124 14.90 -15.10 -12.37
CA PHE A 124 15.48 -15.13 -11.02
C PHE A 124 14.57 -15.91 -10.07
N ASN A 125 14.44 -17.21 -10.30
CA ASN A 125 13.53 -18.09 -9.54
C ASN A 125 14.24 -18.88 -8.40
N ILE A 126 15.38 -18.42 -7.90
CA ILE A 126 16.18 -19.20 -6.94
C ILE A 126 15.74 -18.93 -5.51
N VAL A 127 15.71 -17.66 -5.08
CA VAL A 127 15.46 -17.30 -3.68
C VAL A 127 14.26 -16.36 -3.58
N PHE A 128 13.26 -16.80 -2.83
CA PHE A 128 12.04 -16.04 -2.56
C PHE A 128 11.97 -15.66 -1.09
N LEU A 129 11.46 -14.47 -0.84
CA LEU A 129 11.10 -13.97 0.48
C LEU A 129 9.58 -13.80 0.50
N MET A 130 8.92 -14.37 1.49
CA MET A 130 7.46 -14.24 1.66
C MET A 130 7.18 -13.70 3.05
N ASP A 131 6.42 -12.61 3.12
CA ASP A 131 6.01 -11.97 4.36
C ASP A 131 4.54 -11.60 4.31
N SER A 132 3.82 -11.87 5.39
CA SER A 132 2.42 -11.47 5.53
C SER A 132 2.32 -10.33 6.53
N THR A 133 1.90 -9.16 6.03
CA THR A 133 1.79 -7.95 6.83
C THR A 133 0.34 -7.64 7.16
N TYR A 134 0.04 -7.58 8.45
CA TYR A 134 -1.30 -7.30 8.96
C TYR A 134 -1.54 -5.79 9.15
N LYS A 135 -2.81 -5.35 9.01
CA LYS A 135 -3.26 -3.95 9.21
C LYS A 135 -2.68 -2.92 8.22
N THR A 136 -2.30 -3.33 7.04
CA THR A 136 -1.80 -2.43 5.99
C THR A 136 -2.91 -1.66 5.27
N ASN A 137 -4.16 -2.11 5.41
CA ASN A 137 -5.30 -1.55 4.70
C ASN A 137 -6.51 -1.37 5.63
N LYS A 138 -7.49 -0.57 5.19
CA LYS A 138 -8.72 -0.24 5.91
C LYS A 138 -9.58 -1.47 6.25
N TYR A 139 -9.53 -2.49 5.40
CA TYR A 139 -10.32 -3.71 5.56
C TYR A 139 -9.63 -4.74 6.47
N ARG A 140 -8.42 -4.43 6.95
CA ARG A 140 -7.58 -5.30 7.78
C ARG A 140 -7.28 -6.65 7.12
N LEU A 141 -7.33 -6.70 5.79
CA LEU A 141 -6.91 -7.88 5.05
C LEU A 141 -5.40 -8.05 5.21
N PRO A 142 -4.90 -9.24 5.57
CA PRO A 142 -3.49 -9.57 5.47
C PRO A 142 -2.98 -9.33 4.05
N LEU A 143 -1.80 -8.74 3.92
CA LEU A 143 -1.12 -8.56 2.66
C LEU A 143 0.09 -9.50 2.61
N LEU A 144 -0.02 -10.55 1.83
CA LEU A 144 1.12 -11.40 1.48
C LEU A 144 1.92 -10.70 0.37
N GLU A 145 3.18 -10.41 0.63
CA GLU A 145 4.13 -9.92 -0.34
C GLU A 145 5.13 -11.02 -0.69
N ILE A 146 5.39 -11.20 -1.98
CA ILE A 146 6.32 -12.19 -2.51
C ILE A 146 7.42 -11.43 -3.25
N VAL A 147 8.64 -11.57 -2.75
CA VAL A 147 9.83 -10.86 -3.20
C VAL A 147 10.85 -11.86 -3.71
N VAL A 148 11.55 -11.53 -4.76
CA VAL A 148 12.63 -12.33 -5.32
C VAL A 148 13.96 -11.62 -5.15
N VAL A 149 15.02 -12.39 -4.96
CA VAL A 149 16.40 -11.90 -4.87
C VAL A 149 17.10 -12.14 -6.19
N THR A 150 17.65 -11.07 -6.78
CA THR A 150 18.43 -11.16 -8.02
C THR A 150 19.85 -11.65 -7.77
N SER A 151 20.57 -12.04 -8.84
CA SER A 151 21.99 -12.37 -8.79
C SER A 151 22.87 -11.24 -8.26
N THR A 152 22.43 -10.00 -8.39
CA THR A 152 23.10 -8.79 -7.88
C THR A 152 22.74 -8.48 -6.42
N ARG A 153 22.02 -9.37 -5.73
CA ARG A 153 21.51 -9.21 -4.35
C ARG A 153 20.52 -8.07 -4.17
N LEU A 154 19.93 -7.56 -5.24
CA LEU A 154 18.79 -6.66 -5.16
C LEU A 154 17.51 -7.49 -5.00
N THR A 155 16.51 -6.86 -4.41
CA THR A 155 15.19 -7.46 -4.22
C THR A 155 14.13 -6.71 -5.02
N PHE A 156 13.13 -7.43 -5.52
CA PHE A 156 11.95 -6.83 -6.14
C PHE A 156 10.71 -7.65 -5.84
N SER A 157 9.59 -6.97 -5.64
CA SER A 157 8.32 -7.62 -5.37
C SER A 157 7.74 -8.15 -6.67
N ILE A 158 7.47 -9.45 -6.72
CA ILE A 158 6.93 -10.12 -7.91
C ILE A 158 5.42 -10.26 -7.86
N ALA A 159 4.86 -10.46 -6.69
CA ALA A 159 3.43 -10.61 -6.51
C ALA A 159 2.97 -10.15 -5.14
N PHE A 160 1.69 -9.83 -5.07
CA PHE A 160 1.00 -9.46 -3.85
C PHE A 160 -0.32 -10.22 -3.76
N ALA A 161 -0.76 -10.52 -2.55
CA ALA A 161 -2.11 -11.03 -2.33
C ALA A 161 -2.74 -10.40 -1.08
N PHE A 162 -3.91 -9.78 -1.25
CA PHE A 162 -4.82 -9.56 -0.12
C PHE A 162 -5.55 -10.87 0.17
N LEU A 163 -5.52 -11.29 1.42
CA LEU A 163 -6.15 -12.52 1.88
C LEU A 163 -7.26 -12.19 2.89
N SER A 164 -8.33 -12.96 2.90
CA SER A 164 -9.39 -12.80 3.90
C SER A 164 -8.95 -13.22 5.30
N SER A 165 -7.98 -14.14 5.39
CA SER A 165 -7.33 -14.55 6.64
C SER A 165 -5.96 -15.21 6.38
N GLU A 166 -5.12 -15.29 7.43
CA GLU A 166 -3.83 -15.99 7.42
C GLU A 166 -4.01 -17.48 7.73
N LYS A 167 -4.85 -18.18 6.94
CA LYS A 167 -5.08 -19.61 7.07
C LYS A 167 -4.49 -20.38 5.89
N GLN A 168 -4.24 -21.67 6.09
CA GLN A 168 -3.68 -22.54 5.06
C GLN A 168 -4.41 -22.44 3.72
N ASN A 169 -5.75 -22.49 3.72
CA ASN A 169 -6.53 -22.42 2.48
C ASN A 169 -6.29 -21.15 1.68
N ASN A 170 -6.16 -19.98 2.37
CA ASN A 170 -5.91 -18.72 1.72
C ASN A 170 -4.47 -18.65 1.15
N PHE A 171 -3.49 -19.11 1.93
CA PHE A 171 -2.11 -19.22 1.45
C PHE A 171 -1.99 -20.23 0.30
N THR A 172 -2.67 -21.40 0.39
CA THR A 172 -2.68 -22.40 -0.70
C THR A 172 -3.18 -21.77 -1.99
N TRP A 173 -4.32 -21.09 -1.95
CA TRP A 173 -4.85 -20.42 -3.12
C TRP A 173 -3.84 -19.40 -3.71
N ALA A 174 -3.23 -18.56 -2.89
CA ALA A 174 -2.28 -17.56 -3.37
C ALA A 174 -1.02 -18.19 -3.97
N LEU A 175 -0.45 -19.22 -3.31
CA LEU A 175 0.76 -19.88 -3.78
C LEU A 175 0.52 -20.76 -5.02
N GLU A 176 -0.67 -21.32 -5.18
CA GLU A 176 -1.07 -22.00 -6.43
C GLU A 176 -1.15 -21.02 -7.60
N ARG A 177 -1.66 -19.79 -7.39
CA ARG A 177 -1.61 -18.73 -8.42
C ARG A 177 -0.16 -18.38 -8.77
N LEU A 178 0.70 -18.22 -7.78
CA LEU A 178 2.12 -18.00 -8.02
C LEU A 178 2.75 -19.14 -8.81
N ARG A 179 2.48 -20.41 -8.43
CA ARG A 179 3.00 -21.60 -9.12
C ARG A 179 2.57 -21.64 -10.60
N GLY A 180 1.34 -21.24 -10.88
CA GLY A 180 0.82 -21.18 -12.25
C GLY A 180 1.47 -20.09 -13.13
N LEU A 181 2.31 -19.21 -12.57
CA LEU A 181 3.02 -18.18 -13.32
C LEU A 181 4.41 -18.62 -13.83
N PHE A 182 4.92 -19.76 -13.37
CA PHE A 182 6.18 -20.29 -13.88
C PHE A 182 5.99 -20.89 -15.28
N MET A 183 6.94 -20.63 -16.18
CA MET A 183 6.89 -21.09 -17.57
C MET A 183 7.07 -22.62 -17.68
N THR A 184 7.75 -23.23 -16.72
CA THR A 184 7.99 -24.67 -16.70
C THR A 184 7.42 -25.27 -15.43
N SER A 185 6.91 -26.50 -15.52
CA SER A 185 6.39 -27.24 -14.34
C SER A 185 7.48 -27.53 -13.29
N GLU A 186 8.73 -27.60 -13.73
CA GLU A 186 9.92 -27.77 -12.87
C GLU A 186 10.49 -26.42 -12.40
N GLY A 187 9.97 -25.29 -12.95
CA GLY A 187 10.34 -23.95 -12.56
C GLY A 187 9.71 -23.60 -11.21
N GLY A 188 10.53 -23.51 -10.17
CA GLY A 188 10.09 -23.10 -8.85
C GLY A 188 11.24 -22.55 -8.03
N PRO A 189 10.96 -21.94 -6.88
CA PRO A 189 12.01 -21.47 -5.97
C PRO A 189 12.81 -22.64 -5.41
N GLN A 190 14.14 -22.49 -5.35
CA GLN A 190 14.99 -23.43 -4.64
C GLN A 190 14.97 -23.17 -3.13
N VAL A 191 14.86 -21.91 -2.75
CA VAL A 191 14.83 -21.47 -1.36
C VAL A 191 13.68 -20.50 -1.14
N ILE A 192 12.88 -20.75 -0.12
CA ILE A 192 11.86 -19.81 0.34
C ILE A 192 12.18 -19.42 1.79
N VAL A 193 12.27 -18.11 2.02
CA VAL A 193 12.47 -17.53 3.35
C VAL A 193 11.15 -16.91 3.83
N THR A 194 10.66 -17.37 4.99
CA THR A 194 9.43 -16.84 5.60
C THR A 194 9.72 -16.36 7.02
N ASP A 195 8.77 -15.67 7.62
CA ASP A 195 8.68 -15.59 9.07
C ASP A 195 8.24 -16.95 9.67
N ARG A 196 8.04 -16.99 10.99
CA ARG A 196 7.59 -18.21 11.68
C ARG A 196 6.05 -18.35 11.64
N ASP A 197 5.42 -18.17 10.50
CA ASP A 197 4.01 -18.50 10.30
C ASP A 197 3.87 -19.97 9.89
N LEU A 198 3.31 -20.78 10.79
CA LEU A 198 3.19 -22.23 10.56
C LEU A 198 2.19 -22.54 9.43
N ALA A 199 1.17 -21.70 9.21
CA ALA A 199 0.20 -21.93 8.14
C ALA A 199 0.87 -21.70 6.78
N LEU A 200 1.63 -20.62 6.63
CA LEU A 200 2.40 -20.33 5.41
C LEU A 200 3.48 -21.39 5.17
N MET A 201 4.25 -21.75 6.20
CA MET A 201 5.33 -22.77 6.09
C MET A 201 4.76 -24.13 5.64
N ASN A 202 3.65 -24.59 6.20
CA ASN A 202 3.00 -25.84 5.80
C ASN A 202 2.57 -25.79 4.33
N VAL A 203 1.98 -24.68 3.89
CA VAL A 203 1.54 -24.51 2.51
C VAL A 203 2.72 -24.45 1.55
N VAL A 204 3.81 -23.79 1.91
CA VAL A 204 5.05 -23.81 1.11
C VAL A 204 5.53 -25.23 0.89
N GLY A 205 5.54 -26.09 1.93
CA GLY A 205 5.91 -27.50 1.80
C GLY A 205 4.97 -28.33 0.92
N ILE A 206 3.69 -27.94 0.79
CA ILE A 206 2.72 -28.59 -0.09
C ILE A 206 2.87 -28.13 -1.54
N VAL A 207 2.94 -26.80 -1.74
CA VAL A 207 2.92 -26.20 -3.09
C VAL A 207 4.30 -26.28 -3.76
N PHE A 208 5.38 -26.13 -2.99
CA PHE A 208 6.77 -26.19 -3.45
C PHE A 208 7.58 -27.25 -2.68
N PRO A 209 7.29 -28.54 -2.84
CA PRO A 209 7.88 -29.60 -2.02
C PRO A 209 9.40 -29.74 -2.19
N GLU A 210 9.93 -29.31 -3.34
CA GLU A 210 11.37 -29.39 -3.66
C GLU A 210 12.20 -28.23 -3.09
N CYS A 211 11.54 -27.21 -2.50
CA CYS A 211 12.25 -26.03 -2.02
C CYS A 211 12.76 -26.20 -0.58
N TYR A 212 13.92 -25.60 -0.29
CA TYR A 212 14.41 -25.45 1.08
C TYR A 212 13.71 -24.27 1.76
N GLN A 213 13.12 -24.52 2.94
CA GLN A 213 12.49 -23.48 3.74
C GLN A 213 13.45 -22.93 4.80
N LEU A 214 13.59 -21.62 4.85
CA LEU A 214 14.43 -20.93 5.82
C LEU A 214 13.59 -19.90 6.59
N LEU A 215 13.95 -19.68 7.85
CA LEU A 215 13.35 -18.62 8.67
C LEU A 215 14.05 -17.27 8.45
N CYS A 216 13.29 -16.22 8.35
CA CYS A 216 13.80 -14.87 8.19
C CYS A 216 14.61 -14.43 9.42
N ARG A 217 15.90 -14.14 9.21
CA ARG A 217 16.82 -13.70 10.27
C ARG A 217 16.33 -12.46 11.00
N PHE A 218 15.73 -11.51 10.29
CA PHE A 218 15.19 -10.29 10.88
C PHE A 218 14.09 -10.61 11.90
N HIS A 219 13.15 -11.49 11.56
CA HIS A 219 12.08 -11.89 12.47
C HIS A 219 12.61 -12.69 13.66
N ILE A 220 13.60 -13.56 13.46
CA ILE A 220 14.28 -14.26 14.57
C ILE A 220 14.89 -13.25 15.54
N GLN A 221 15.68 -12.31 15.04
CA GLN A 221 16.32 -11.28 15.87
C GLN A 221 15.30 -10.43 16.63
N LYS A 222 14.22 -10.01 15.96
CA LYS A 222 13.14 -9.23 16.57
C LYS A 222 12.47 -10.01 17.71
N HIS A 223 12.18 -11.30 17.52
CA HIS A 223 11.59 -12.15 18.54
C HIS A 223 12.54 -12.35 19.75
N VAL A 224 13.82 -12.60 19.50
CA VAL A 224 14.83 -12.74 20.56
C VAL A 224 14.92 -11.44 21.37
N GLN A 225 15.03 -10.30 20.70
CA GLN A 225 15.07 -8.98 21.37
C GLN A 225 13.82 -8.71 22.22
N ALA A 226 12.63 -9.04 21.70
CA ALA A 226 11.39 -8.87 22.45
C ALA A 226 11.36 -9.75 23.71
N LYS A 227 11.81 -11.01 23.61
CA LYS A 227 11.90 -11.92 24.76
C LYS A 227 12.93 -11.45 25.79
N CYS A 228 14.12 -11.02 25.36
CA CYS A 228 15.13 -10.47 26.27
C CYS A 228 14.63 -9.25 27.03
N LYS A 229 13.95 -8.31 26.36
CA LYS A 229 13.35 -7.14 27.03
C LYS A 229 12.31 -7.52 28.08
N MET A 230 11.48 -8.53 27.80
CA MET A 230 10.49 -9.02 28.78
C MET A 230 11.15 -9.61 30.02
N LEU A 231 12.25 -10.38 29.84
CA LEU A 231 12.99 -11.01 30.94
C LEU A 231 13.71 -9.97 31.81
N VAL A 232 14.35 -8.97 31.20
CA VAL A 232 15.04 -7.89 31.95
C VAL A 232 14.04 -7.06 32.76
N ASN A 233 12.90 -6.66 32.19
CA ASN A 233 11.89 -5.89 32.91
C ASN A 233 11.18 -6.71 34.00
N SER A 234 11.24 -8.04 33.98
CA SER A 234 10.69 -8.89 35.06
C SER A 234 11.67 -9.15 36.21
N VAL A 235 12.94 -8.78 36.07
CA VAL A 235 13.95 -8.90 37.13
C VAL A 235 14.02 -7.62 37.97
N ASP A 236 13.56 -6.50 37.43
CA ASP A 236 13.54 -5.17 38.11
C ASP A 236 12.20 -4.88 38.83
N ALA A 237 11.26 -5.81 38.88
CA ALA A 237 9.96 -5.71 39.56
C ALA A 237 9.85 -6.67 40.74
#